data_ed99103bb1bb831e9f0b877626ade1c4
#
_entry.id   ed99103bb1bb831e9f0b877626ade1c4
#
_cell.length_a   1.000
_cell.length_b   1.000
_cell.length_c   1.000
_cell.angle_alpha   90.00
_cell.angle_beta   90.00
_cell.angle_gamma   90.00
#
_symmetry.space_group_name_H-M   'P 1'
#
loop_
_entity.id
_entity.type
_entity.pdbx_description
1 polymer ?
#
loop_
_entity_poly.entity_id
_entity_poly.type
_entity_poly.pdbx_seq_one_letter_code
_entity_poly.pdbx_strand_id
1 'polypeptide(L)'
;MDVDDLDDVTLVAGAPRSGKTRFALDMLVAAMKRHGDAYAVMTVSGRQVADRLGDTVIRELSAISQARPVTTLPAVAFRIMTAVRSHAGQPLPKLLNGAEQDVVIRRVLAKHAEHAEHGDECSTCALLRTYFVVADWSGMVVDDATDAFANQLRDMLARMNEIGAKPELEDMLIA
;
A
#
# COMPACT_ATOMS: atom_id res chain seq x y z
N MET A 1 -30.15 -12.82 10.10
CA MET A 1 -29.44 -13.14 8.87
C MET A 1 -28.17 -13.84 9.32
N ASP A 2 -28.00 -15.09 8.94
CA ASP A 2 -26.79 -15.86 9.28
C ASP A 2 -25.66 -15.49 8.29
N VAL A 3 -24.42 -15.70 8.70
CA VAL A 3 -23.23 -15.47 7.84
C VAL A 3 -23.30 -16.33 6.59
N ASP A 4 -23.81 -17.55 6.71
CA ASP A 4 -23.91 -18.51 5.60
C ASP A 4 -25.07 -18.22 4.64
N ASP A 5 -25.97 -17.29 5.00
CA ASP A 5 -27.08 -16.83 4.16
C ASP A 5 -26.70 -15.63 3.27
N LEU A 6 -25.43 -15.16 3.35
CA LEU A 6 -24.97 -14.07 2.52
C LEU A 6 -24.63 -14.56 1.10
N ASP A 7 -25.11 -13.81 0.10
CA ASP A 7 -24.66 -13.97 -1.29
C ASP A 7 -23.16 -13.62 -1.44
N ASP A 8 -22.56 -14.02 -2.56
CA ASP A 8 -21.15 -13.72 -2.89
C ASP A 8 -20.81 -12.22 -2.76
N VAL A 9 -21.80 -11.35 -3.05
CA VAL A 9 -21.71 -9.90 -2.85
C VAL A 9 -22.98 -9.38 -2.21
N THR A 10 -22.87 -8.89 -0.98
CA THR A 10 -24.00 -8.30 -0.24
C THR A 10 -23.79 -6.82 0.00
N LEU A 11 -24.71 -5.98 -0.47
CA LEU A 11 -24.72 -4.54 -0.24
C LEU A 11 -25.59 -4.17 0.96
N VAL A 12 -24.98 -3.57 1.99
CA VAL A 12 -25.68 -3.01 3.15
C VAL A 12 -25.81 -1.50 3.03
N ALA A 13 -27.02 -1.02 2.66
CA ALA A 13 -27.30 0.40 2.52
C ALA A 13 -28.12 0.94 3.69
N GLY A 14 -28.01 2.23 3.98
CA GLY A 14 -28.75 2.90 5.04
C GLY A 14 -28.25 4.31 5.32
N ALA A 15 -29.06 5.11 6.02
CA ALA A 15 -28.71 6.47 6.44
C ALA A 15 -27.46 6.51 7.35
N PRO A 16 -26.77 7.64 7.49
CA PRO A 16 -25.75 7.81 8.52
C PRO A 16 -26.29 7.38 9.91
N ARG A 17 -25.44 6.71 10.70
CA ARG A 17 -25.78 6.19 12.04
C ARG A 17 -26.88 5.12 12.09
N SER A 18 -27.26 4.51 10.98
CA SER A 18 -28.27 3.41 10.94
C SER A 18 -27.75 2.06 11.46
N GLY A 19 -26.52 1.98 11.96
CA GLY A 19 -25.98 0.74 12.51
C GLY A 19 -25.22 -0.15 11.52
N LYS A 20 -24.96 0.29 10.28
CA LYS A 20 -24.24 -0.51 9.26
C LYS A 20 -22.91 -1.08 9.76
N THR A 21 -22.10 -0.24 10.40
CA THR A 21 -20.80 -0.67 10.95
C THR A 21 -20.98 -1.71 12.06
N ARG A 22 -22.00 -1.54 12.92
CA ARG A 22 -22.31 -2.52 13.97
C ARG A 22 -22.73 -3.84 13.35
N PHE A 23 -23.61 -3.81 12.38
CA PHE A 23 -24.02 -4.99 11.63
C PHE A 23 -22.81 -5.74 11.02
N ALA A 24 -21.90 -5.01 10.34
CA ALA A 24 -20.68 -5.61 9.76
C ALA A 24 -19.76 -6.23 10.82
N LEU A 25 -19.65 -5.61 12.00
CA LEU A 25 -18.87 -6.17 13.12
C LEU A 25 -19.53 -7.42 13.68
N ASP A 26 -20.85 -7.42 13.86
CA ASP A 26 -21.57 -8.59 14.36
C ASP A 26 -21.43 -9.78 13.41
N MET A 27 -21.48 -9.54 12.09
CA MET A 27 -21.23 -10.56 11.05
C MET A 27 -19.79 -11.07 11.10
N LEU A 28 -18.81 -10.18 11.24
CA LEU A 28 -17.42 -10.57 11.39
C LEU A 28 -17.19 -11.46 12.61
N VAL A 29 -17.73 -11.07 13.77
CA VAL A 29 -17.62 -11.85 15.01
C VAL A 29 -18.30 -13.21 14.89
N ALA A 30 -19.48 -13.26 14.25
CA ALA A 30 -20.19 -14.51 13.99
C ALA A 30 -19.38 -15.45 13.07
N ALA A 31 -18.81 -14.91 11.99
CA ALA A 31 -17.97 -15.66 11.08
C ALA A 31 -16.72 -16.24 11.79
N MET A 32 -16.04 -15.42 12.59
CA MET A 32 -14.85 -15.85 13.33
C MET A 32 -15.18 -16.91 14.39
N LYS A 33 -16.28 -16.77 15.10
CA LYS A 33 -16.74 -17.78 16.08
C LYS A 33 -17.07 -19.13 15.45
N ARG A 34 -17.60 -19.12 14.24
CA ARG A 34 -18.05 -20.31 13.53
C ARG A 34 -16.93 -21.02 12.77
N HIS A 35 -16.08 -20.26 12.11
CA HIS A 35 -15.09 -20.78 11.16
C HIS A 35 -13.62 -20.56 11.60
N GLY A 36 -13.39 -19.86 12.70
CA GLY A 36 -12.07 -19.56 13.24
C GLY A 36 -11.56 -18.16 12.93
N ASP A 37 -10.55 -17.74 13.67
CA ASP A 37 -10.06 -16.36 13.73
C ASP A 37 -9.53 -15.80 12.40
N ALA A 38 -9.07 -16.65 11.50
CA ALA A 38 -8.50 -16.25 10.22
C ALA A 38 -9.49 -16.28 9.04
N TYR A 39 -10.74 -16.66 9.31
CA TYR A 39 -11.73 -16.89 8.24
C TYR A 39 -12.18 -15.60 7.55
N ALA A 40 -12.35 -14.53 8.31
CA ALA A 40 -12.88 -13.28 7.79
C ALA A 40 -12.03 -12.08 8.20
N VAL A 41 -12.06 -11.03 7.40
CA VAL A 41 -11.40 -9.77 7.68
C VAL A 41 -12.30 -8.60 7.28
N MET A 42 -12.38 -7.58 8.13
CA MET A 42 -13.05 -6.32 7.83
C MET A 42 -12.01 -5.27 7.43
N THR A 43 -12.22 -4.63 6.29
CA THR A 43 -11.37 -3.51 5.86
C THR A 43 -12.05 -2.17 6.11
N VAL A 44 -11.23 -1.20 6.52
CA VAL A 44 -11.65 0.18 6.78
C VAL A 44 -10.69 1.17 6.15
N SER A 45 -11.12 2.41 5.99
CA SER A 45 -10.35 3.45 5.30
C SER A 45 -9.11 3.95 6.06
N GLY A 46 -9.04 3.77 7.38
CA GLY A 46 -7.96 4.35 8.19
C GLY A 46 -7.52 3.47 9.35
N ARG A 47 -6.22 3.55 9.69
CA ARG A 47 -5.59 2.74 10.73
C ARG A 47 -6.21 2.96 12.11
N GLN A 48 -6.48 4.22 12.50
CA GLN A 48 -7.11 4.53 13.80
C GLN A 48 -8.49 3.91 13.94
N VAL A 49 -9.26 3.87 12.83
CA VAL A 49 -10.57 3.21 12.80
C VAL A 49 -10.39 1.69 12.93
N ALA A 50 -9.40 1.12 12.23
CA ALA A 50 -9.08 -0.30 12.31
C ALA A 50 -8.72 -0.72 13.74
N ASP A 51 -7.84 0.03 14.41
CA ASP A 51 -7.42 -0.27 15.78
C ASP A 51 -8.62 -0.24 16.74
N ARG A 52 -9.41 0.83 16.72
CA ARG A 52 -10.60 0.97 17.60
C ARG A 52 -11.66 -0.12 17.39
N LEU A 53 -11.95 -0.46 16.14
CA LEU A 53 -12.93 -1.51 15.84
C LEU A 53 -12.35 -2.90 16.12
N GLY A 54 -11.06 -3.10 15.90
CA GLY A 54 -10.33 -4.33 16.26
C GLY A 54 -10.41 -4.63 17.74
N ASP A 55 -10.17 -3.63 18.61
CA ASP A 55 -10.32 -3.76 20.07
C ASP A 55 -11.74 -4.16 20.46
N THR A 56 -12.75 -3.69 19.73
CA THR A 56 -14.13 -4.06 19.97
C THR A 56 -14.38 -5.53 19.63
N VAL A 57 -13.88 -6.00 18.49
CA VAL A 57 -13.99 -7.40 18.07
C VAL A 57 -13.30 -8.34 19.07
N ILE A 58 -12.08 -8.00 19.48
CA ILE A 58 -11.31 -8.81 20.44
C ILE A 58 -12.05 -8.94 21.77
N ARG A 59 -12.65 -7.86 22.27
CA ARG A 59 -13.44 -7.89 23.49
C ARG A 59 -14.70 -8.77 23.36
N GLU A 60 -15.36 -8.77 22.21
CA GLU A 60 -16.55 -9.58 21.97
C GLU A 60 -16.25 -11.06 21.74
N LEU A 61 -15.06 -11.37 21.22
CA LEU A 61 -14.59 -12.75 21.07
C LEU A 61 -14.15 -13.35 22.40
N SER A 62 -13.83 -12.54 23.41
CA SER A 62 -13.32 -12.96 24.73
C SER A 62 -12.10 -13.90 24.63
N ALA A 63 -11.36 -13.82 23.53
CA ALA A 63 -10.21 -14.66 23.22
C ALA A 63 -9.01 -13.81 22.83
N ILE A 64 -7.82 -14.29 23.17
CA ILE A 64 -6.56 -13.72 22.66
C ILE A 64 -6.41 -14.20 21.21
N SER A 65 -6.88 -13.41 20.26
CA SER A 65 -6.67 -13.69 18.84
C SER A 65 -5.35 -13.07 18.38
N GLN A 66 -4.50 -13.85 17.72
CA GLN A 66 -3.31 -13.36 17.05
C GLN A 66 -3.66 -12.70 15.70
N ALA A 67 -4.86 -12.94 15.18
CA ALA A 67 -5.33 -12.32 13.96
C ALA A 67 -5.71 -10.85 14.20
N ARG A 68 -5.44 -9.99 13.23
CA ARG A 68 -5.98 -8.62 13.16
C ARG A 68 -7.23 -8.65 12.27
N PRO A 69 -8.40 -8.86 12.86
CA PRO A 69 -9.64 -9.07 12.09
C PRO A 69 -10.13 -7.77 11.41
N VAL A 70 -9.73 -6.61 11.93
CA VAL A 70 -10.03 -5.31 11.31
C VAL A 70 -8.72 -4.65 10.90
N THR A 71 -8.63 -4.21 9.64
CA THR A 71 -7.40 -3.66 9.08
C THR A 71 -7.70 -2.73 7.90
N THR A 72 -6.69 -2.20 7.23
CA THR A 72 -6.85 -1.43 6.00
C THR A 72 -6.63 -2.30 4.77
N LEU A 73 -7.22 -1.93 3.63
CA LEU A 73 -7.06 -2.69 2.38
C LEU A 73 -5.59 -2.81 1.95
N PRO A 74 -4.73 -1.77 2.02
CA PRO A 74 -3.30 -1.92 1.75
C PRO A 74 -2.60 -2.93 2.67
N ALA A 75 -3.01 -3.01 3.94
CA ALA A 75 -2.43 -3.99 4.86
C ALA A 75 -2.85 -5.43 4.53
N VAL A 76 -4.07 -5.64 4.01
CA VAL A 76 -4.49 -6.96 3.48
C VAL A 76 -3.65 -7.33 2.27
N ALA A 77 -3.51 -6.43 1.31
CA ALA A 77 -2.70 -6.65 0.10
C ALA A 77 -1.24 -7.01 0.47
N PHE A 78 -0.64 -6.30 1.41
CA PHE A 78 0.70 -6.58 1.89
C PHE A 78 0.82 -7.97 2.54
N ARG A 79 -0.16 -8.37 3.34
CA ARG A 79 -0.21 -9.71 3.94
C ARG A 79 -0.28 -10.80 2.87
N ILE A 80 -1.13 -10.63 1.86
CA ILE A 80 -1.26 -11.57 0.74
C ILE A 80 0.09 -11.68 0.00
N MET A 81 0.69 -10.55 -0.37
CA MET A 81 1.99 -10.51 -1.06
C MET A 81 3.09 -11.19 -0.23
N THR A 82 3.14 -10.94 1.08
CA THR A 82 4.09 -11.58 1.99
C THR A 82 3.90 -13.10 2.04
N ALA A 83 2.65 -13.55 2.14
CA ALA A 83 2.33 -14.98 2.16
C ALA A 83 2.72 -15.68 0.84
N VAL A 84 2.40 -15.07 -0.30
CA VAL A 84 2.75 -15.60 -1.63
C VAL A 84 4.27 -15.71 -1.80
N ARG A 85 5.02 -14.64 -1.45
CA ARG A 85 6.49 -14.66 -1.55
C ARG A 85 7.12 -15.67 -0.58
N SER A 86 6.61 -15.74 0.65
CA SER A 86 7.07 -16.74 1.63
C SER A 86 6.87 -18.16 1.11
N HIS A 87 5.70 -18.45 0.53
CA HIS A 87 5.41 -19.76 -0.05
C HIS A 87 6.31 -20.08 -1.25
N ALA A 88 6.68 -19.09 -2.04
CA ALA A 88 7.59 -19.22 -3.18
C ALA A 88 9.08 -19.23 -2.79
N GLY A 89 9.43 -19.15 -1.50
CA GLY A 89 10.82 -19.06 -1.04
C GLY A 89 11.53 -17.77 -1.47
N GLN A 90 10.77 -16.71 -1.80
CA GLN A 90 11.31 -15.42 -2.22
C GLN A 90 11.57 -14.51 -1.03
N PRO A 91 12.48 -13.51 -1.16
CA PRO A 91 12.67 -12.49 -0.13
C PRO A 91 11.36 -11.78 0.22
N LEU A 92 11.12 -11.58 1.51
CA LEU A 92 9.92 -10.91 1.97
C LEU A 92 9.95 -9.42 1.59
N PRO A 93 8.81 -8.86 1.16
CA PRO A 93 8.73 -7.44 0.84
C PRO A 93 8.88 -6.61 2.11
N LYS A 94 9.54 -5.46 2.00
CA LYS A 94 9.65 -4.47 3.07
C LYS A 94 8.80 -3.26 2.71
N LEU A 95 7.93 -2.84 3.62
CA LEU A 95 7.27 -1.53 3.50
C LEU A 95 8.26 -0.44 3.87
N LEU A 96 8.52 0.44 2.91
CA LEU A 96 9.34 1.62 3.13
C LEU A 96 8.48 2.74 3.71
N ASN A 97 8.94 3.40 4.76
CA ASN A 97 8.37 4.67 5.19
C ASN A 97 8.85 5.81 4.26
N GLY A 98 8.26 7.02 4.39
CA GLY A 98 8.58 8.14 3.51
C GLY A 98 10.08 8.49 3.50
N ALA A 99 10.73 8.49 4.66
CA ALA A 99 12.16 8.77 4.75
C ALA A 99 13.03 7.69 4.08
N GLU A 100 12.65 6.42 4.21
CA GLU A 100 13.33 5.31 3.53
C GLU A 100 13.12 5.38 2.00
N GLN A 101 11.93 5.77 1.54
CA GLN A 101 11.67 6.01 0.12
C GLN A 101 12.54 7.15 -0.43
N ASP A 102 12.65 8.25 0.30
CA ASP A 102 13.52 9.38 -0.08
C ASP A 102 14.98 8.96 -0.21
N VAL A 103 15.47 8.13 0.71
CA VAL A 103 16.86 7.61 0.63
C VAL A 103 17.05 6.73 -0.60
N VAL A 104 16.08 5.87 -0.92
CA VAL A 104 16.15 5.01 -2.11
C VAL A 104 16.14 5.86 -3.39
N ILE A 105 15.20 6.81 -3.49
CA ILE A 105 15.08 7.72 -4.64
C ILE A 105 16.38 8.49 -4.84
N ARG A 106 16.94 9.11 -3.80
CA ARG A 106 18.20 9.86 -3.88
C ARG A 106 19.35 8.98 -4.33
N ARG A 107 19.43 7.74 -3.82
CA ARG A 107 20.50 6.80 -4.24
C ARG A 107 20.39 6.44 -5.71
N VAL A 108 19.17 6.18 -6.20
CA VAL A 108 18.93 5.87 -7.62
C VAL A 108 19.31 7.05 -8.50
N LEU A 109 18.87 8.27 -8.13
CA LEU A 109 19.20 9.48 -8.87
C LEU A 109 20.70 9.79 -8.86
N ALA A 110 21.37 9.66 -7.71
CA ALA A 110 22.82 9.86 -7.61
C ALA A 110 23.58 8.87 -8.49
N LYS A 111 23.23 7.58 -8.41
CA LYS A 111 23.83 6.55 -9.26
C LYS A 111 23.58 6.83 -10.74
N HIS A 112 22.40 7.34 -11.10
CA HIS A 112 22.07 7.69 -12.46
C HIS A 112 22.89 8.92 -12.94
N ALA A 113 23.09 9.92 -12.08
CA ALA A 113 23.92 11.09 -12.39
C ALA A 113 25.42 10.77 -12.57
N GLU A 114 25.94 9.79 -11.82
CA GLU A 114 27.33 9.34 -11.94
C GLU A 114 27.66 8.71 -13.32
N HIS A 115 26.64 8.16 -13.98
CA HIS A 115 26.77 7.58 -15.33
C HIS A 115 26.50 8.66 -16.39
N ALA A 116 27.35 9.66 -16.48
CA ALA A 116 27.15 10.91 -17.22
C ALA A 116 26.93 10.81 -18.74
N GLU A 117 27.12 9.65 -19.35
CA GLU A 117 26.91 9.43 -20.80
C GLU A 117 25.58 8.68 -21.03
N HIS A 118 24.46 9.32 -20.67
CA HIS A 118 23.15 8.81 -21.03
C HIS A 118 22.80 9.25 -22.44
N GLY A 119 22.89 8.32 -23.40
CA GLY A 119 22.37 8.55 -24.75
C GLY A 119 20.85 8.85 -24.73
N ASP A 120 20.34 9.28 -25.86
CA ASP A 120 18.91 9.60 -26.04
C ASP A 120 17.97 8.40 -25.76
N GLU A 121 18.52 7.20 -25.68
CA GLU A 121 17.81 5.95 -25.38
C GLU A 121 17.62 5.67 -23.89
N CYS A 122 18.17 6.50 -22.99
CA CYS A 122 17.99 6.28 -21.56
C CYS A 122 16.52 6.53 -21.15
N SER A 123 15.85 5.48 -20.76
CA SER A 123 14.45 5.51 -20.37
C SER A 123 14.17 6.35 -19.11
N THR A 124 15.11 6.36 -18.15
CA THR A 124 15.01 7.22 -16.96
C THR A 124 15.12 8.69 -17.33
N CYS A 125 16.05 9.06 -18.22
CA CYS A 125 16.15 10.43 -18.74
C CYS A 125 14.91 10.83 -19.52
N ALA A 126 14.36 9.94 -20.35
CA ALA A 126 13.14 10.20 -21.09
C ALA A 126 11.94 10.44 -20.16
N LEU A 127 11.80 9.62 -19.12
CA LEU A 127 10.78 9.79 -18.08
C LEU A 127 10.92 11.14 -17.38
N LEU A 128 12.11 11.48 -16.91
CA LEU A 128 12.39 12.74 -16.22
C LEU A 128 12.13 13.94 -17.11
N ARG A 129 12.52 13.90 -18.39
CA ARG A 129 12.24 14.97 -19.36
C ARG A 129 10.74 15.14 -19.63
N THR A 130 9.98 14.05 -19.62
CA THR A 130 8.55 14.09 -19.91
C THR A 130 7.75 14.72 -18.77
N TYR A 131 8.10 14.43 -17.53
CA TYR A 131 7.33 14.86 -16.35
C TYR A 131 7.92 16.09 -15.66
N PHE A 132 9.23 16.28 -15.77
CA PHE A 132 9.92 17.44 -15.24
C PHE A 132 10.54 18.20 -16.40
N VAL A 133 10.02 19.35 -16.75
CA VAL A 133 10.59 20.24 -17.77
C VAL A 133 11.89 20.83 -17.21
N VAL A 134 12.90 19.99 -17.06
CA VAL A 134 14.20 20.34 -16.49
C VAL A 134 15.25 20.11 -17.58
N ALA A 135 15.89 21.18 -18.01
CA ALA A 135 16.90 21.11 -19.06
C ALA A 135 18.17 20.36 -18.61
N ASP A 136 18.48 20.42 -17.32
CA ASP A 136 19.63 19.75 -16.70
C ASP A 136 19.28 19.30 -15.28
N TRP A 137 18.69 18.13 -15.16
CA TRP A 137 18.30 17.57 -13.87
C TRP A 137 19.48 16.95 -13.12
N SER A 138 20.60 16.61 -13.80
CA SER A 138 21.79 16.04 -13.17
C SER A 138 22.42 17.02 -12.17
N GLY A 139 22.38 18.31 -12.44
CA GLY A 139 22.77 19.35 -11.51
C GLY A 139 21.88 19.48 -10.28
N MET A 140 20.61 19.07 -10.37
CA MET A 140 19.65 19.13 -9.24
C MET A 140 19.86 18.02 -8.21
N VAL A 141 20.54 16.94 -8.55
CA VAL A 141 20.78 15.78 -7.66
C VAL A 141 21.89 16.07 -6.64
N VAL A 142 22.74 17.04 -6.92
CA VAL A 142 23.94 17.33 -6.14
C VAL A 142 23.72 18.45 -5.11
N ASP A 143 22.68 19.26 -5.25
CA ASP A 143 22.42 20.44 -4.43
C ASP A 143 21.21 20.29 -3.51
N ASP A 144 21.05 21.14 -2.47
CA ASP A 144 19.96 21.16 -1.47
C ASP A 144 18.53 21.29 -2.05
N ALA A 145 18.39 21.62 -3.34
CA ALA A 145 17.13 21.52 -4.10
C ALA A 145 16.60 20.06 -4.25
N THR A 146 17.40 19.09 -3.89
CA THR A 146 17.14 17.65 -4.02
C THR A 146 15.91 17.22 -3.24
N ASP A 147 15.61 17.85 -2.12
CA ASP A 147 14.46 17.47 -1.26
C ASP A 147 13.13 17.75 -1.93
N ALA A 148 12.99 18.90 -2.57
CA ALA A 148 11.78 19.27 -3.30
C ALA A 148 11.57 18.35 -4.52
N PHE A 149 12.64 18.02 -5.23
CA PHE A 149 12.59 17.13 -6.38
C PHE A 149 12.29 15.68 -5.99
N ALA A 150 12.93 15.14 -4.94
CA ALA A 150 12.65 13.81 -4.42
C ALA A 150 11.20 13.68 -3.94
N ASN A 151 10.64 14.71 -3.30
CA ASN A 151 9.24 14.76 -2.90
C ASN A 151 8.31 14.75 -4.12
N GLN A 152 8.59 15.54 -5.15
CA GLN A 152 7.79 15.56 -6.39
C GLN A 152 7.83 14.20 -7.11
N LEU A 153 9.00 13.57 -7.17
CA LEU A 153 9.15 12.25 -7.77
C LEU A 153 8.39 11.19 -6.98
N ARG A 154 8.45 11.22 -5.66
CA ARG A 154 7.68 10.31 -4.80
C ARG A 154 6.17 10.48 -5.02
N ASP A 155 5.68 11.72 -5.06
CA ASP A 155 4.26 12.02 -5.29
C ASP A 155 3.82 11.59 -6.70
N MET A 156 4.69 11.74 -7.69
CA MET A 156 4.45 11.24 -9.04
C MET A 156 4.35 9.71 -9.06
N LEU A 157 5.29 9.00 -8.45
CA LEU A 157 5.27 7.54 -8.36
C LEU A 157 4.02 7.03 -7.64
N ALA A 158 3.61 7.70 -6.55
CA ALA A 158 2.37 7.37 -5.85
C ALA A 158 1.15 7.51 -6.76
N ARG A 159 1.05 8.59 -7.53
CA ARG A 159 -0.04 8.80 -8.50
C ARG A 159 -0.01 7.79 -9.64
N MET A 160 1.16 7.45 -10.14
CA MET A 160 1.30 6.41 -11.18
C MET A 160 0.77 5.07 -10.69
N ASN A 161 1.08 4.70 -9.45
CA ASN A 161 0.54 3.51 -8.82
C ASN A 161 -1.00 3.56 -8.66
N GLU A 162 -1.55 4.73 -8.29
CA GLU A 162 -3.00 4.92 -8.16
C GLU A 162 -3.75 4.74 -9.48
N ILE A 163 -3.17 5.19 -10.60
CA ILE A 163 -3.76 5.05 -11.94
C ILE A 163 -3.44 3.72 -12.63
N GLY A 164 -2.71 2.83 -11.94
CA GLY A 164 -2.30 1.54 -12.50
C GLY A 164 -1.32 1.66 -13.65
N ALA A 165 -0.41 2.65 -13.60
CA ALA A 165 0.67 2.77 -14.56
C ALA A 165 1.52 1.49 -14.56
N LYS A 166 1.93 1.07 -15.76
CA LYS A 166 2.50 -0.27 -15.98
C LYS A 166 3.78 -0.53 -15.18
N PRO A 167 4.00 -1.79 -14.75
CA PRO A 167 5.21 -2.24 -14.05
C PRO A 167 6.53 -1.95 -14.77
N GLU A 168 6.51 -1.82 -16.09
CA GLU A 168 7.66 -1.46 -16.91
C GLU A 168 8.36 -0.16 -16.45
N LEU A 169 7.62 0.73 -15.79
CA LEU A 169 8.18 1.95 -15.19
C LEU A 169 8.82 1.69 -13.82
N GLU A 170 8.35 0.71 -13.06
CA GLU A 170 8.98 0.28 -11.81
C GLU A 170 10.30 -0.43 -12.08
N ASP A 171 10.35 -1.29 -13.09
CA ASP A 171 11.58 -1.98 -13.51
C ASP A 171 12.65 -1.00 -13.99
N MET A 172 12.25 0.11 -14.63
CA MET A 172 13.14 1.18 -15.07
C MET A 172 13.77 1.99 -13.94
N LEU A 173 13.10 2.05 -12.77
CA LEU A 173 13.59 2.79 -11.60
C LEU A 173 14.38 1.90 -10.63
N ILE A 174 14.30 0.58 -10.75
CA ILE A 174 14.93 -0.39 -9.86
C ILE A 174 16.19 -1.00 -10.48
N ALA A 175 16.36 -0.93 -11.80
CA ALA A 175 17.52 -1.42 -12.53
C ALA A 175 18.68 -0.41 -12.50
#